data_578c54dff41f86e23ce3251cf6b67a8a
#
_entry.id   578c54dff41f86e23ce3251cf6b67a8a
#
_cell.length_a   1.000
_cell.length_b   1.000
_cell.length_c   1.000
_cell.angle_alpha   90.00
_cell.angle_beta   90.00
_cell.angle_gamma   90.00
#
_symmetry.space_group_name_H-M   'P 1'
#
loop_
_entity.id
_entity.type
_entity.pdbx_description
1 polymer ?
#
loop_
_entity_poly.entity_id
_entity_poly.type
_entity_poly.pdbx_seq_one_letter_code
_entity_poly.pdbx_strand_id
1 'polypeptide(L)'
;SDVYKSQTVSRLQRNPTVKTEIQMRNFETSIPVGFFTYPISQAADITAFKATTVPVGEDQAPMIEQTREIVHKFNTVYGGNLVEPEILLPDNKACLRLPGIDGKAKMSKSLGNCIYLSASEEEIKKKIMSMFTDPNHLRVQDPGQVEGNPVFIYLDAFCRDEHFEKYLPDYKNLDELKAHYMRGGLGDVKVKKFLNNVIQDELRPIRERRKEIAKDIPAVYKILEEGSIKAEKKAAQTLAEMKRAMKINYFEDKELIAEQAARFSSEADA
;
A
#
# COMPACT_ATOMS: atom_id res chain seq x y z
N SER A 1 17.67 20.03 -16.40
CA SER A 1 18.58 20.45 -15.41
C SER A 1 18.76 19.41 -14.29
N ASP A 2 19.26 19.79 -13.10
CA ASP A 2 19.73 18.84 -12.08
C ASP A 2 18.65 17.96 -11.46
N VAL A 3 17.37 18.32 -11.52
CA VAL A 3 16.26 17.45 -11.08
C VAL A 3 16.17 16.19 -11.94
N TYR A 4 16.36 16.31 -13.24
CA TYR A 4 16.41 15.14 -14.14
C TYR A 4 17.59 14.21 -13.83
N LYS A 5 18.65 14.74 -13.23
CA LYS A 5 19.82 13.96 -12.83
C LYS A 5 19.68 13.32 -11.46
N SER A 6 18.66 13.68 -10.66
CA SER A 6 18.47 13.13 -9.31
C SER A 6 17.96 11.69 -9.32
N GLN A 7 17.25 11.29 -10.38
CA GLN A 7 16.68 9.95 -10.54
C GLN A 7 17.15 9.35 -11.86
N THR A 8 18.27 8.64 -11.80
CA THR A 8 18.85 7.96 -12.97
C THR A 8 18.21 6.59 -13.17
N VAL A 9 18.32 6.05 -14.40
CA VAL A 9 17.90 4.67 -14.72
C VAL A 9 18.52 3.67 -13.74
N SER A 10 19.82 3.78 -13.48
CA SER A 10 20.51 2.88 -12.55
C SER A 10 20.03 3.04 -11.09
N ARG A 11 19.52 4.23 -10.69
CA ARG A 11 18.93 4.41 -9.35
C ARG A 11 17.61 3.67 -9.24
N LEU A 12 16.73 3.80 -10.24
CA LEU A 12 15.45 3.10 -10.30
C LEU A 12 15.64 1.57 -10.34
N GLN A 13 16.60 1.09 -11.13
CA GLN A 13 16.92 -0.35 -11.21
C GLN A 13 17.45 -0.93 -9.91
N ARG A 14 18.10 -0.13 -9.06
CA ARG A 14 18.62 -0.57 -7.76
C ARG A 14 17.56 -0.58 -6.66
N ASN A 15 16.40 0.04 -6.86
CA ASN A 15 15.32 -0.02 -5.88
C ASN A 15 14.89 -1.49 -5.69
N PRO A 16 14.93 -2.04 -4.45
CA PRO A 16 14.63 -3.45 -4.20
C PRO A 16 13.25 -3.89 -4.66
N THR A 17 12.24 -3.04 -4.48
CA THR A 17 10.86 -3.34 -4.90
C THR A 17 10.75 -3.41 -6.41
N VAL A 18 11.32 -2.42 -7.14
CA VAL A 18 11.35 -2.42 -8.61
C VAL A 18 12.08 -3.65 -9.15
N LYS A 19 13.24 -3.97 -8.57
CA LYS A 19 14.04 -5.14 -8.97
C LYS A 19 13.26 -6.44 -8.82
N THR A 20 12.63 -6.64 -7.68
CA THR A 20 11.81 -7.83 -7.39
C THR A 20 10.63 -7.94 -8.37
N GLU A 21 9.93 -6.84 -8.63
CA GLU A 21 8.79 -6.84 -9.55
C GLU A 21 9.19 -7.08 -11.01
N ILE A 22 10.35 -6.57 -11.46
CA ILE A 22 10.89 -6.87 -12.81
C ILE A 22 11.06 -8.38 -12.98
N GLN A 23 11.65 -9.05 -11.99
CA GLN A 23 11.85 -10.50 -12.02
C GLN A 23 10.52 -11.26 -11.99
N MET A 24 9.60 -10.89 -11.09
CA MET A 24 8.29 -11.56 -10.95
C MET A 24 7.42 -11.42 -12.21
N ARG A 25 7.58 -10.35 -12.97
CA ARG A 25 6.78 -10.07 -14.18
C ARG A 25 7.47 -10.48 -15.48
N ASN A 26 8.68 -11.05 -15.39
CA ASN A 26 9.52 -11.40 -16.56
C ASN A 26 9.77 -10.20 -17.51
N PHE A 27 9.99 -9.02 -16.96
CA PHE A 27 10.28 -7.81 -17.72
C PHE A 27 11.77 -7.63 -18.06
N GLU A 28 12.62 -8.60 -17.78
CA GLU A 28 14.09 -8.50 -17.88
C GLU A 28 14.59 -8.02 -19.24
N THR A 29 13.92 -8.45 -20.31
CA THR A 29 14.28 -8.08 -21.69
C THR A 29 13.56 -6.86 -22.24
N SER A 30 12.45 -6.44 -21.64
CA SER A 30 11.64 -5.31 -22.09
C SER A 30 10.83 -4.72 -20.95
N ILE A 31 11.44 -3.73 -20.28
CA ILE A 31 10.79 -3.05 -19.14
C ILE A 31 9.86 -1.95 -19.68
N PRO A 32 8.54 -2.00 -19.44
CA PRO A 32 7.63 -0.91 -19.81
C PRO A 32 8.02 0.39 -19.10
N VAL A 33 8.12 1.51 -19.82
CA VAL A 33 8.56 2.80 -19.26
C VAL A 33 7.63 3.24 -18.11
N GLY A 34 6.33 3.14 -18.28
CA GLY A 34 5.36 3.50 -17.22
C GLY A 34 5.54 2.68 -15.94
N PHE A 35 5.84 1.38 -16.08
CA PHE A 35 6.21 0.55 -14.93
C PHE A 35 7.53 1.03 -14.30
N PHE A 36 8.52 1.33 -15.11
CA PHE A 36 9.85 1.70 -14.62
C PHE A 36 9.87 3.04 -13.88
N THR A 37 8.98 3.97 -14.26
CA THR A 37 8.91 5.32 -13.70
C THR A 37 7.89 5.50 -12.58
N TYR A 38 7.09 4.46 -12.24
CA TYR A 38 6.05 4.60 -11.21
C TYR A 38 6.58 5.03 -9.82
N PRO A 39 7.83 4.71 -9.40
CA PRO A 39 8.34 5.20 -8.12
C PRO A 39 8.43 6.73 -8.05
N ILE A 40 8.69 7.38 -9.19
CA ILE A 40 8.73 8.85 -9.29
C ILE A 40 7.30 9.41 -9.21
N SER A 41 6.34 8.76 -9.86
CA SER A 41 4.92 9.12 -9.75
C SER A 41 4.42 8.99 -8.31
N GLN A 42 4.76 7.90 -7.64
CA GLN A 42 4.41 7.69 -6.22
C GLN A 42 5.04 8.77 -5.33
N ALA A 43 6.30 9.15 -5.58
CA ALA A 43 6.93 10.25 -4.87
C ALA A 43 6.21 11.58 -5.10
N ALA A 44 5.72 11.84 -6.32
CA ALA A 44 4.92 13.02 -6.63
C ALA A 44 3.58 13.03 -5.88
N ASP A 45 2.88 11.89 -5.81
CA ASP A 45 1.64 11.76 -5.05
C ASP A 45 1.82 12.08 -3.55
N ILE A 46 2.92 11.63 -2.96
CA ILE A 46 3.26 11.89 -1.55
C ILE A 46 3.61 13.36 -1.33
N THR A 47 4.49 13.92 -2.17
CA THR A 47 5.04 15.26 -1.99
C THR A 47 4.06 16.36 -2.37
N ALA A 48 3.14 16.14 -3.32
CA ALA A 48 2.09 17.09 -3.71
C ALA A 48 1.21 17.50 -2.52
N PHE A 49 1.00 16.62 -1.58
CA PHE A 49 0.20 16.85 -0.38
C PHE A 49 1.05 17.21 0.85
N LYS A 50 2.39 17.26 0.73
CA LYS A 50 3.32 17.43 1.85
C LYS A 50 3.04 16.44 2.98
N ALA A 51 2.85 15.17 2.62
CA ALA A 51 2.58 14.12 3.59
C ALA A 51 3.76 14.00 4.57
N THR A 52 3.46 14.02 5.86
CA THR A 52 4.45 13.86 6.94
C THR A 52 4.66 12.39 7.28
N THR A 53 3.61 11.59 7.14
CA THR A 53 3.60 10.18 7.52
C THR A 53 2.85 9.38 6.46
N VAL A 54 3.42 8.26 6.03
CA VAL A 54 2.83 7.38 5.02
C VAL A 54 2.68 5.97 5.59
N PRO A 55 1.44 5.53 5.90
CA PRO A 55 1.18 4.15 6.31
C PRO A 55 1.39 3.20 5.12
N VAL A 56 2.28 2.25 5.27
CA VAL A 56 2.66 1.31 4.19
C VAL A 56 2.95 -0.09 4.72
N GLY A 57 2.89 -1.09 3.85
CA GLY A 57 3.49 -2.39 4.10
C GLY A 57 5.02 -2.34 3.93
N GLU A 58 5.70 -3.34 4.48
CA GLU A 58 7.17 -3.42 4.45
C GLU A 58 7.76 -3.35 3.03
N ASP A 59 7.04 -3.90 2.05
CA ASP A 59 7.45 -3.90 0.64
C ASP A 59 7.47 -2.50 0.01
N GLN A 60 6.84 -1.50 0.64
CA GLN A 60 6.81 -0.10 0.18
C GLN A 60 7.89 0.77 0.85
N ALA A 61 8.59 0.28 1.86
CA ALA A 61 9.64 1.04 2.53
C ALA A 61 10.71 1.59 1.55
N PRO A 62 11.21 0.82 0.55
CA PRO A 62 12.17 1.35 -0.43
C PRO A 62 11.61 2.49 -1.30
N MET A 63 10.28 2.56 -1.49
CA MET A 63 9.64 3.65 -2.23
C MET A 63 9.62 4.95 -1.41
N ILE A 64 9.34 4.85 -0.11
CA ILE A 64 9.34 6.00 0.78
C ILE A 64 10.77 6.53 0.96
N GLU A 65 11.77 5.65 1.11
CA GLU A 65 13.18 6.06 1.16
C GLU A 65 13.60 6.78 -0.13
N GLN A 66 13.20 6.28 -1.29
CA GLN A 66 13.46 6.97 -2.56
C GLN A 66 12.76 8.34 -2.63
N THR A 67 11.54 8.46 -2.08
CA THR A 67 10.83 9.74 -1.98
C THR A 67 11.60 10.72 -1.09
N ARG A 68 12.11 10.28 0.05
CA ARG A 68 12.95 11.11 0.95
C ARG A 68 14.20 11.62 0.25
N GLU A 69 14.86 10.77 -0.51
CA GLU A 69 16.04 11.17 -1.30
C GLU A 69 15.68 12.24 -2.35
N ILE A 70 14.55 12.11 -3.04
CA ILE A 70 14.05 13.11 -4.00
C ILE A 70 13.80 14.44 -3.30
N VAL A 71 13.11 14.42 -2.17
CA VAL A 71 12.79 15.59 -1.36
C VAL A 71 14.07 16.28 -0.87
N HIS A 72 14.97 15.50 -0.27
CA HIS A 72 16.25 16.01 0.22
C HIS A 72 17.05 16.69 -0.92
N LYS A 73 17.15 16.04 -2.07
CA LYS A 73 17.85 16.59 -3.23
C LYS A 73 17.20 17.87 -3.76
N PHE A 74 15.86 17.89 -3.83
CA PHE A 74 15.12 19.08 -4.26
C PHE A 74 15.36 20.25 -3.30
N ASN A 75 15.21 20.03 -2.02
CA ASN A 75 15.39 21.06 -1.00
C ASN A 75 16.83 21.62 -0.99
N THR A 76 17.82 20.73 -1.13
CA THR A 76 19.25 21.13 -1.18
C THR A 76 19.58 21.95 -2.43
N VAL A 77 19.06 21.58 -3.58
CA VAL A 77 19.40 22.25 -4.85
C VAL A 77 18.67 23.56 -5.04
N TYR A 78 17.41 23.62 -4.63
CA TYR A 78 16.53 24.77 -4.91
C TYR A 78 16.13 25.58 -3.69
N GLY A 79 16.59 25.22 -2.49
CA GLY A 79 16.14 25.87 -1.24
C GLY A 79 14.64 25.68 -1.01
N GLY A 80 14.06 24.56 -1.50
CA GLY A 80 12.66 24.25 -1.37
C GLY A 80 12.25 23.85 0.05
N ASN A 81 10.95 23.63 0.25
CA ASN A 81 10.34 23.30 1.54
C ASN A 81 9.44 22.05 1.42
N LEU A 82 9.79 21.09 0.56
CA LEU A 82 9.11 19.80 0.53
C LEU A 82 9.35 19.05 1.84
N VAL A 83 8.34 18.31 2.29
CA VAL A 83 8.38 17.56 3.54
C VAL A 83 8.95 16.15 3.26
N GLU A 84 9.94 15.72 4.05
CA GLU A 84 10.43 14.35 4.03
C GLU A 84 9.42 13.47 4.79
N PRO A 85 8.81 12.47 4.12
CA PRO A 85 7.82 11.63 4.75
C PRO A 85 8.47 10.59 5.67
N GLU A 86 7.77 10.25 6.75
CA GLU A 86 8.11 9.12 7.62
C GLU A 86 7.28 7.89 7.26
N ILE A 87 7.88 6.71 7.46
CA ILE A 87 7.23 5.43 7.25
C ILE A 87 6.46 5.07 8.51
N LEU A 88 5.20 4.68 8.36
CA LEU A 88 4.40 4.07 9.42
C LEU A 88 4.10 2.63 9.04
N LEU A 89 4.74 1.69 9.71
CA LEU A 89 4.47 0.26 9.57
C LEU A 89 3.39 -0.19 10.56
N PRO A 90 2.64 -1.27 10.25
CA PRO A 90 1.72 -1.88 11.20
C PRO A 90 2.45 -2.40 12.45
N ASP A 91 1.87 -2.17 13.63
CA ASP A 91 2.40 -2.70 14.89
C ASP A 91 2.34 -4.23 14.95
N ASN A 92 1.28 -4.82 14.39
CA ASN A 92 1.14 -6.26 14.29
C ASN A 92 1.98 -6.80 13.12
N LYS A 93 3.02 -7.57 13.42
CA LYS A 93 3.92 -8.17 12.43
C LYS A 93 3.21 -9.07 11.41
N ALA A 94 2.12 -9.73 11.78
CA ALA A 94 1.32 -10.53 10.85
C ALA A 94 0.65 -9.69 9.76
N CYS A 95 0.41 -8.39 10.03
CA CYS A 95 -0.16 -7.45 9.07
C CYS A 95 0.86 -6.81 8.12
N LEU A 96 2.17 -6.99 8.36
CA LEU A 96 3.22 -6.46 7.48
C LEU A 96 3.11 -7.01 6.07
N ARG A 97 2.77 -8.30 5.95
CA ARG A 97 2.60 -8.96 4.65
C ARG A 97 1.67 -10.17 4.77
N LEU A 98 0.42 -10.03 4.38
CA LEU A 98 -0.50 -11.17 4.30
C LEU A 98 -0.22 -12.01 3.04
N PRO A 99 -0.06 -13.35 3.19
CA PRO A 99 0.05 -14.25 2.05
C PRO A 99 -1.29 -14.38 1.33
N GLY A 100 -1.26 -14.82 0.08
CA GLY A 100 -2.47 -15.29 -0.61
C GLY A 100 -3.04 -16.55 0.05
N ILE A 101 -4.27 -16.89 -0.30
CA ILE A 101 -4.94 -18.10 0.21
C ILE A 101 -4.21 -19.39 -0.19
N ASP A 102 -3.33 -19.34 -1.20
CA ASP A 102 -2.46 -20.42 -1.67
C ASP A 102 -1.23 -20.67 -0.78
N GLY A 103 -0.95 -19.76 0.16
CA GLY A 103 0.20 -19.85 1.07
C GLY A 103 1.57 -19.68 0.41
N LYS A 104 1.62 -19.46 -0.91
CA LYS A 104 2.88 -19.45 -1.69
C LYS A 104 3.32 -18.05 -2.10
N ALA A 105 2.37 -17.23 -2.50
CA ALA A 105 2.64 -15.90 -3.04
C ALA A 105 1.97 -14.81 -2.22
N LYS A 106 2.43 -13.56 -2.41
CA LYS A 106 1.75 -12.36 -1.89
C LYS A 106 0.32 -12.34 -2.41
N MET A 107 -0.61 -11.90 -1.57
CA MET A 107 -2.01 -11.65 -1.97
C MET A 107 -2.05 -10.72 -3.19
N SER A 108 -2.68 -11.17 -4.28
CA SER A 108 -2.77 -10.40 -5.53
C SER A 108 -4.11 -10.64 -6.24
N LYS A 109 -4.68 -9.56 -6.77
CA LYS A 109 -5.89 -9.65 -7.60
C LYS A 109 -5.64 -10.44 -8.88
N SER A 110 -4.49 -10.24 -9.52
CA SER A 110 -4.13 -10.92 -10.78
C SER A 110 -3.93 -12.43 -10.63
N LEU A 111 -3.54 -12.89 -9.44
CA LEU A 111 -3.39 -14.30 -9.13
C LEU A 111 -4.70 -14.95 -8.61
N GLY A 112 -5.75 -14.16 -8.36
CA GLY A 112 -7.01 -14.67 -7.82
C GLY A 112 -6.94 -15.21 -6.39
N ASN A 113 -5.78 -15.10 -5.72
CA ASN A 113 -5.49 -15.64 -4.39
C ASN A 113 -5.83 -14.69 -3.24
N CYS A 114 -6.62 -13.64 -3.50
CA CYS A 114 -7.02 -12.64 -2.50
C CYS A 114 -8.48 -12.82 -2.05
N ILE A 115 -8.79 -12.33 -0.84
CA ILE A 115 -10.15 -12.15 -0.34
C ILE A 115 -10.52 -10.68 -0.54
N TYR A 116 -11.58 -10.42 -1.32
CA TYR A 116 -12.06 -9.06 -1.55
C TYR A 116 -12.89 -8.58 -0.35
N LEU A 117 -12.73 -7.31 0.03
CA LEU A 117 -13.55 -6.67 1.07
C LEU A 117 -15.04 -6.63 0.71
N SER A 118 -15.35 -6.68 -0.58
CA SER A 118 -16.71 -6.70 -1.13
C SER A 118 -17.26 -8.11 -1.40
N ALA A 119 -16.46 -9.17 -1.13
CA ALA A 119 -16.90 -10.54 -1.38
C ALA A 119 -18.11 -10.91 -0.52
N SER A 120 -19.00 -11.73 -1.07
CA SER A 120 -20.14 -12.30 -0.34
C SER A 120 -19.68 -13.24 0.77
N GLU A 121 -20.58 -13.56 1.70
CA GLU A 121 -20.28 -14.50 2.79
C GLU A 121 -19.90 -15.89 2.25
N GLU A 122 -20.57 -16.32 1.20
CA GLU A 122 -20.32 -17.60 0.53
C GLU A 122 -18.96 -17.62 -0.17
N GLU A 123 -18.61 -16.53 -0.86
CA GLU A 123 -17.30 -16.41 -1.52
C GLU A 123 -16.15 -16.41 -0.51
N ILE A 124 -16.29 -15.68 0.59
CA ILE A 124 -15.30 -15.66 1.68
C ILE A 124 -15.14 -17.07 2.25
N LYS A 125 -16.27 -17.71 2.59
CA LYS A 125 -16.27 -19.09 3.12
C LYS A 125 -15.60 -20.05 2.15
N LYS A 126 -15.92 -19.98 0.86
CA LYS A 126 -15.31 -20.84 -0.17
C LYS A 126 -13.80 -20.64 -0.24
N LYS A 127 -13.34 -19.39 -0.23
CA LYS A 127 -11.90 -19.06 -0.26
C LYS A 127 -11.18 -19.53 0.98
N ILE A 128 -11.73 -19.33 2.18
CA ILE A 128 -11.12 -19.77 3.43
C ILE A 128 -11.07 -21.31 3.50
N MET A 129 -12.13 -21.99 3.10
CA MET A 129 -12.13 -23.46 3.07
C MET A 129 -11.14 -24.04 2.07
N SER A 130 -10.80 -23.30 1.00
CA SER A 130 -9.79 -23.68 0.01
C SER A 130 -8.37 -23.22 0.35
N MET A 131 -8.15 -22.51 1.47
CA MET A 131 -6.81 -22.12 1.90
C MET A 131 -5.87 -23.31 2.01
N PHE A 132 -4.63 -23.08 1.60
CA PHE A 132 -3.55 -24.04 1.80
C PHE A 132 -3.38 -24.34 3.30
N THR A 133 -3.11 -25.58 3.62
CA THR A 133 -2.78 -26.06 4.96
C THR A 133 -1.55 -26.97 4.89
N ASP A 134 -1.07 -27.45 6.03
CA ASP A 134 0.07 -28.37 6.09
C ASP A 134 -0.21 -29.66 5.29
N PRO A 135 0.55 -29.98 4.25
CA PRO A 135 0.36 -31.17 3.46
C PRO A 135 0.67 -32.48 4.22
N ASN A 136 1.36 -32.39 5.35
CA ASN A 136 1.68 -33.54 6.21
C ASN A 136 0.58 -33.81 7.26
N HIS A 137 -0.35 -32.87 7.48
CA HIS A 137 -1.47 -33.02 8.40
C HIS A 137 -2.63 -33.74 7.71
N LEU A 138 -2.46 -35.03 7.44
CA LEU A 138 -3.43 -35.85 6.69
C LEU A 138 -4.60 -36.32 7.55
N ARG A 139 -4.36 -36.58 8.83
CA ARG A 139 -5.36 -37.04 9.80
C ARG A 139 -5.45 -36.05 10.96
N VAL A 140 -6.60 -36.02 11.60
CA VAL A 140 -6.84 -35.14 12.76
C VAL A 140 -5.81 -35.37 13.89
N GLN A 141 -5.33 -36.60 14.03
CA GLN A 141 -4.38 -36.99 15.07
C GLN A 141 -2.93 -36.59 14.74
N ASP A 142 -2.63 -36.29 13.48
CA ASP A 142 -1.28 -35.94 13.07
C ASP A 142 -0.92 -34.54 13.64
N PRO A 143 0.32 -34.31 14.07
CA PRO A 143 0.80 -32.97 14.41
C PRO A 143 0.75 -32.08 13.18
N GLY A 144 0.26 -30.84 13.35
CA GLY A 144 0.19 -29.86 12.27
C GLY A 144 1.25 -28.77 12.41
N GLN A 145 1.63 -28.15 11.30
CA GLN A 145 2.56 -27.03 11.26
C GLN A 145 1.81 -25.70 11.21
N VAL A 146 2.11 -24.82 12.16
CA VAL A 146 1.53 -23.46 12.25
C VAL A 146 2.36 -22.47 11.43
N GLU A 147 3.70 -22.60 11.47
CA GLU A 147 4.60 -21.69 10.74
C GLU A 147 4.41 -21.80 9.22
N GLY A 148 4.24 -20.68 8.55
CA GLY A 148 3.97 -20.62 7.10
C GLY A 148 2.55 -21.06 6.68
N ASN A 149 1.70 -21.45 7.62
CA ASN A 149 0.33 -21.82 7.35
C ASN A 149 -0.56 -20.55 7.24
N PRO A 150 -1.12 -20.24 6.07
CA PRO A 150 -1.90 -19.03 5.86
C PRO A 150 -3.11 -18.91 6.78
N VAL A 151 -3.72 -20.04 7.19
CA VAL A 151 -4.87 -20.03 8.11
C VAL A 151 -4.48 -19.41 9.45
N PHE A 152 -3.32 -19.78 9.99
CA PHE A 152 -2.83 -19.24 11.26
C PHE A 152 -2.28 -17.83 11.10
N ILE A 153 -1.63 -17.49 9.98
CA ILE A 153 -1.18 -16.12 9.70
C ILE A 153 -2.37 -15.14 9.68
N TYR A 154 -3.51 -15.55 9.09
CA TYR A 154 -4.72 -14.74 9.10
C TYR A 154 -5.36 -14.69 10.50
N LEU A 155 -5.30 -15.75 11.29
CA LEU A 155 -5.73 -15.71 12.69
C LEU A 155 -4.84 -14.78 13.52
N ASP A 156 -3.52 -14.78 13.33
CA ASP A 156 -2.60 -13.83 13.98
C ASP A 156 -2.90 -12.37 13.63
N ALA A 157 -3.37 -12.13 12.40
CA ALA A 157 -3.70 -10.78 11.96
C ALA A 157 -5.06 -10.28 12.46
N PHE A 158 -6.07 -11.13 12.56
CA PHE A 158 -7.46 -10.71 12.73
C PHE A 158 -8.15 -11.27 13.97
N CYS A 159 -7.62 -12.36 14.57
CA CYS A 159 -8.28 -12.97 15.72
C CYS A 159 -8.05 -12.17 17.01
N ARG A 160 -9.10 -12.03 17.80
CA ARG A 160 -9.09 -11.46 19.14
C ARG A 160 -9.68 -12.47 20.13
N ASP A 161 -9.40 -12.31 21.42
CA ASP A 161 -9.88 -13.25 22.45
C ASP A 161 -11.40 -13.36 22.50
N GLU A 162 -12.13 -12.27 22.24
CA GLU A 162 -13.59 -12.26 22.14
C GLU A 162 -14.16 -13.21 21.07
N HIS A 163 -13.39 -13.52 20.03
CA HIS A 163 -13.80 -14.49 19.01
C HIS A 163 -13.82 -15.92 19.54
N PHE A 164 -12.94 -16.25 20.52
CA PHE A 164 -12.95 -17.55 21.17
C PHE A 164 -14.22 -17.74 22.00
N GLU A 165 -14.57 -16.76 22.84
CA GLU A 165 -15.79 -16.81 23.64
C GLU A 165 -17.03 -17.04 22.75
N LYS A 166 -17.06 -16.40 21.59
CA LYS A 166 -18.22 -16.43 20.69
C LYS A 166 -18.29 -17.67 19.80
N TYR A 167 -17.16 -18.17 19.30
CA TYR A 167 -17.14 -19.17 18.23
C TYR A 167 -16.39 -20.44 18.55
N LEU A 168 -15.50 -20.43 19.54
CA LEU A 168 -14.67 -21.57 19.88
C LEU A 168 -14.32 -21.62 21.38
N PRO A 169 -15.33 -21.68 22.28
CA PRO A 169 -15.15 -21.55 23.73
C PRO A 169 -14.32 -22.66 24.39
N ASP A 170 -13.96 -23.71 23.63
CA ASP A 170 -13.05 -24.75 24.09
C ASP A 170 -11.61 -24.23 24.31
N TYR A 171 -11.27 -23.03 23.81
CA TYR A 171 -9.95 -22.42 23.90
C TYR A 171 -10.06 -21.00 24.44
N LYS A 172 -9.08 -20.59 25.22
CA LYS A 172 -9.04 -19.24 25.80
C LYS A 172 -8.47 -18.20 24.82
N ASN A 173 -7.51 -18.63 23.99
CA ASN A 173 -6.79 -17.74 23.08
C ASN A 173 -6.18 -18.51 21.90
N LEU A 174 -5.54 -17.77 20.99
CA LEU A 174 -4.93 -18.33 19.80
C LEU A 174 -3.73 -19.24 20.10
N ASP A 175 -2.99 -18.98 21.16
CA ASP A 175 -1.84 -19.81 21.56
C ASP A 175 -2.27 -21.21 21.96
N GLU A 176 -3.36 -21.35 22.71
CA GLU A 176 -3.93 -22.66 23.05
C GLU A 176 -4.40 -23.43 21.80
N LEU A 177 -5.02 -22.72 20.86
CA LEU A 177 -5.44 -23.32 19.58
C LEU A 177 -4.25 -23.82 18.77
N LYS A 178 -3.19 -23.00 18.64
CA LYS A 178 -1.94 -23.35 17.98
C LYS A 178 -1.25 -24.55 18.64
N ALA A 179 -1.14 -24.51 19.96
CA ALA A 179 -0.54 -25.62 20.73
C ALA A 179 -1.29 -26.93 20.51
N HIS A 180 -2.62 -26.89 20.45
CA HIS A 180 -3.43 -28.08 20.15
C HIS A 180 -3.20 -28.58 18.73
N TYR A 181 -3.17 -27.67 17.73
CA TYR A 181 -2.93 -28.04 16.35
C TYR A 181 -1.53 -28.69 16.15
N MET A 182 -0.49 -28.12 16.77
CA MET A 182 0.87 -28.67 16.73
C MET A 182 1.01 -30.03 17.43
N ARG A 183 0.22 -30.28 18.48
CA ARG A 183 0.22 -31.56 19.20
C ARG A 183 -0.52 -32.67 18.46
N GLY A 184 -1.39 -32.32 17.51
CA GLY A 184 -2.36 -33.22 16.90
C GLY A 184 -3.66 -33.33 17.71
N GLY A 185 -4.72 -33.77 17.05
CA GLY A 185 -6.07 -33.88 17.59
C GLY A 185 -7.02 -32.73 17.16
N LEU A 186 -6.54 -31.80 16.34
CA LEU A 186 -7.34 -30.68 15.83
C LEU A 186 -7.25 -30.63 14.30
N GLY A 187 -8.36 -30.92 13.61
CA GLY A 187 -8.40 -30.92 12.15
C GLY A 187 -8.53 -29.54 11.51
N ASP A 188 -7.95 -29.38 10.31
CA ASP A 188 -7.94 -28.15 9.51
C ASP A 188 -9.32 -27.52 9.31
N VAL A 189 -10.32 -28.35 9.09
CA VAL A 189 -11.70 -27.89 8.85
C VAL A 189 -12.25 -27.10 10.05
N LYS A 190 -11.94 -27.52 11.29
CA LYS A 190 -12.38 -26.81 12.53
C LYS A 190 -11.70 -25.45 12.59
N VAL A 191 -10.38 -25.38 12.33
CA VAL A 191 -9.62 -24.11 12.33
C VAL A 191 -10.07 -23.18 11.21
N LYS A 192 -10.30 -23.69 10.00
CA LYS A 192 -10.83 -22.89 8.88
C LYS A 192 -12.24 -22.36 9.14
N LYS A 193 -13.11 -23.13 9.78
CA LYS A 193 -14.44 -22.66 10.19
C LYS A 193 -14.33 -21.52 11.22
N PHE A 194 -13.41 -21.64 12.16
CA PHE A 194 -13.15 -20.58 13.13
C PHE A 194 -12.63 -19.32 12.44
N LEU A 195 -11.60 -19.43 11.58
CA LEU A 195 -11.12 -18.32 10.78
C LEU A 195 -12.23 -17.67 9.93
N ASN A 196 -13.12 -18.48 9.33
CA ASN A 196 -14.24 -17.93 8.57
C ASN A 196 -15.12 -17.04 9.45
N ASN A 197 -15.44 -17.46 10.67
CA ASN A 197 -16.24 -16.63 11.57
C ASN A 197 -15.55 -15.32 11.94
N VAL A 198 -14.24 -15.38 12.24
CA VAL A 198 -13.43 -14.19 12.51
C VAL A 198 -13.45 -13.21 11.31
N ILE A 199 -13.17 -13.70 10.11
CA ILE A 199 -13.16 -12.85 8.91
C ILE A 199 -14.56 -12.33 8.55
N GLN A 200 -15.61 -13.11 8.78
CA GLN A 200 -16.99 -12.64 8.59
C GLN A 200 -17.33 -11.48 9.53
N ASP A 201 -16.92 -11.54 10.80
CA ASP A 201 -17.16 -10.45 11.75
C ASP A 201 -16.39 -9.17 11.35
N GLU A 202 -15.15 -9.31 10.92
CA GLU A 202 -14.35 -8.16 10.45
C GLU A 202 -14.92 -7.52 9.17
N LEU A 203 -15.40 -8.32 8.22
CA LEU A 203 -15.84 -7.81 6.93
C LEU A 203 -17.35 -7.46 6.87
N ARG A 204 -18.17 -7.94 7.80
CA ARG A 204 -19.61 -7.66 7.82
C ARG A 204 -19.91 -6.16 7.86
N PRO A 205 -19.37 -5.35 8.79
CA PRO A 205 -19.67 -3.93 8.84
C PRO A 205 -19.22 -3.19 7.56
N ILE A 206 -18.14 -3.63 6.94
CA ILE A 206 -17.66 -3.08 5.66
C ILE A 206 -18.66 -3.38 4.54
N ARG A 207 -19.14 -4.63 4.45
CA ARG A 207 -20.14 -5.04 3.44
C ARG A 207 -21.47 -4.31 3.62
N GLU A 208 -21.94 -4.19 4.85
CA GLU A 208 -23.20 -3.49 5.17
C GLU A 208 -23.10 -2.02 4.80
N ARG A 209 -22.02 -1.33 5.20
CA ARG A 209 -21.79 0.06 4.83
C ARG A 209 -21.69 0.25 3.33
N ARG A 210 -21.01 -0.66 2.61
CA ARG A 210 -20.94 -0.64 1.16
C ARG A 210 -22.34 -0.76 0.52
N LYS A 211 -23.18 -1.65 1.03
CA LYS A 211 -24.56 -1.82 0.53
C LYS A 211 -25.39 -0.54 0.70
N GLU A 212 -25.25 0.16 1.83
CA GLU A 212 -25.94 1.43 2.07
C GLU A 212 -25.44 2.53 1.12
N ILE A 213 -24.13 2.70 1.00
CA ILE A 213 -23.53 3.70 0.12
C ILE A 213 -23.89 3.44 -1.36
N ALA A 214 -23.98 2.17 -1.77
CA ALA A 214 -24.31 1.80 -3.14
C ALA A 214 -25.77 2.12 -3.54
N LYS A 215 -26.64 2.49 -2.59
CA LYS A 215 -28.01 2.92 -2.88
C LYS A 215 -28.06 4.33 -3.51
N ASP A 216 -27.03 5.15 -3.31
CA ASP A 216 -26.96 6.52 -3.84
C ASP A 216 -25.61 6.74 -4.55
N ILE A 217 -25.50 6.22 -5.77
CA ILE A 217 -24.31 6.40 -6.60
C ILE A 217 -24.06 7.88 -6.94
N PRO A 218 -25.06 8.72 -7.25
CA PRO A 218 -24.83 10.16 -7.43
C PRO A 218 -24.12 10.82 -6.25
N ALA A 219 -24.50 10.49 -5.01
CA ALA A 219 -23.80 11.00 -3.82
C ALA A 219 -22.33 10.54 -3.75
N VAL A 220 -22.02 9.31 -4.18
CA VAL A 220 -20.62 8.83 -4.29
C VAL A 220 -19.82 9.67 -5.28
N TYR A 221 -20.39 9.96 -6.46
CA TYR A 221 -19.71 10.83 -7.45
C TYR A 221 -19.49 12.24 -6.93
N LYS A 222 -20.47 12.80 -6.20
CA LYS A 222 -20.32 14.11 -5.56
C LYS A 222 -19.16 14.14 -4.55
N ILE A 223 -19.00 13.11 -3.71
CA ILE A 223 -17.88 12.98 -2.78
C ILE A 223 -16.55 12.95 -3.55
N LEU A 224 -16.47 12.20 -4.66
CA LEU A 224 -15.29 12.14 -5.50
C LEU A 224 -14.95 13.51 -6.13
N GLU A 225 -15.95 14.22 -6.64
CA GLU A 225 -15.79 15.54 -7.24
C GLU A 225 -15.26 16.56 -6.22
N GLU A 226 -15.95 16.68 -5.08
CA GLU A 226 -15.54 17.59 -3.98
C GLU A 226 -14.13 17.24 -3.47
N GLY A 227 -13.82 15.94 -3.32
CA GLY A 227 -12.50 15.46 -2.93
C GLY A 227 -11.42 15.81 -3.96
N SER A 228 -11.73 15.66 -5.25
CA SER A 228 -10.82 16.00 -6.36
C SER A 228 -10.50 17.49 -6.40
N ILE A 229 -11.52 18.36 -6.28
CA ILE A 229 -11.34 19.82 -6.22
C ILE A 229 -10.45 20.21 -5.05
N LYS A 230 -10.68 19.61 -3.87
CA LYS A 230 -9.86 19.86 -2.68
C LYS A 230 -8.40 19.40 -2.87
N ALA A 231 -8.22 18.23 -3.46
CA ALA A 231 -6.89 17.67 -3.75
C ALA A 231 -6.15 18.53 -4.79
N GLU A 232 -6.81 18.92 -5.88
CA GLU A 232 -6.26 19.79 -6.92
C GLU A 232 -5.77 21.12 -6.35
N LYS A 233 -6.59 21.78 -5.54
CA LYS A 233 -6.21 23.03 -4.86
C LYS A 233 -4.93 22.88 -4.03
N LYS A 234 -4.80 21.78 -3.28
CA LYS A 234 -3.62 21.51 -2.44
C LYS A 234 -2.38 21.22 -3.30
N ALA A 235 -2.52 20.37 -4.31
CA ALA A 235 -1.44 20.02 -5.23
C ALA A 235 -0.96 21.25 -6.02
N ALA A 236 -1.87 22.09 -6.52
CA ALA A 236 -1.56 23.33 -7.22
C ALA A 236 -0.75 24.30 -6.35
N GLN A 237 -1.12 24.42 -5.07
CA GLN A 237 -0.36 25.24 -4.11
C GLN A 237 1.08 24.74 -3.97
N THR A 238 1.29 23.45 -3.75
CA THR A 238 2.62 22.84 -3.63
C THR A 238 3.41 23.02 -4.92
N LEU A 239 2.77 22.79 -6.09
CA LEU A 239 3.41 22.99 -7.39
C LEU A 239 3.87 24.44 -7.61
N ALA A 240 3.06 25.42 -7.21
CA ALA A 240 3.42 26.84 -7.29
C ALA A 240 4.65 27.16 -6.42
N GLU A 241 4.72 26.61 -5.21
CA GLU A 241 5.89 26.74 -4.33
C GLU A 241 7.15 26.12 -4.97
N MET A 242 7.03 24.93 -5.55
CA MET A 242 8.13 24.27 -6.26
C MET A 242 8.62 25.12 -7.47
N LYS A 243 7.67 25.64 -8.27
CA LYS A 243 8.01 26.49 -9.42
C LYS A 243 8.77 27.74 -9.00
N ARG A 244 8.38 28.38 -7.88
CA ARG A 244 9.10 29.55 -7.34
C ARG A 244 10.50 29.15 -6.87
N ALA A 245 10.66 28.06 -6.12
CA ALA A 245 11.97 27.57 -5.70
C ALA A 245 12.90 27.28 -6.89
N MET A 246 12.35 26.71 -7.97
CA MET A 246 13.08 26.43 -9.20
C MET A 246 13.30 27.66 -10.09
N LYS A 247 12.73 28.82 -9.76
CA LYS A 247 12.73 30.05 -10.57
C LYS A 247 12.19 29.83 -11.99
N ILE A 248 11.12 29.07 -12.12
CA ILE A 248 10.41 28.82 -13.40
C ILE A 248 8.98 29.39 -13.40
N ASN A 249 8.69 30.32 -12.49
CA ASN A 249 7.44 31.03 -12.39
C ASN A 249 7.48 32.39 -13.12
N TYR A 250 8.07 32.41 -14.30
CA TYR A 250 8.42 33.63 -15.06
C TYR A 250 7.31 34.66 -15.19
N PHE A 251 6.05 34.23 -15.35
CA PHE A 251 4.92 35.15 -15.53
C PHE A 251 4.44 35.79 -14.23
N GLU A 252 4.84 35.28 -13.08
CA GLU A 252 4.50 35.77 -11.75
C GLU A 252 5.64 36.60 -11.14
N ASP A 253 6.86 36.50 -11.68
CA ASP A 253 8.06 37.17 -11.18
C ASP A 253 8.18 38.55 -11.79
N LYS A 254 7.55 39.54 -11.12
CA LYS A 254 7.54 40.91 -11.58
C LYS A 254 8.92 41.58 -11.55
N GLU A 255 9.77 41.15 -10.62
CA GLU A 255 11.15 41.66 -10.51
C GLU A 255 11.98 41.20 -11.69
N LEU A 256 11.94 39.93 -12.02
CA LEU A 256 12.60 39.38 -13.19
C LEU A 256 12.10 40.03 -14.49
N ILE A 257 10.80 40.24 -14.64
CA ILE A 257 10.22 40.90 -15.82
C ILE A 257 10.74 42.35 -15.92
N ALA A 258 10.77 43.10 -14.83
CA ALA A 258 11.26 44.48 -14.81
C ALA A 258 12.76 44.56 -15.12
N GLU A 259 13.56 43.66 -14.56
CA GLU A 259 15.01 43.56 -14.84
C GLU A 259 15.28 43.27 -16.32
N GLN A 260 14.57 42.29 -16.88
CA GLN A 260 14.70 41.94 -18.29
C GLN A 260 14.25 43.10 -19.20
N ALA A 261 13.15 43.76 -18.88
CA ALA A 261 12.67 44.91 -19.63
C ALA A 261 13.70 46.04 -19.62
N ALA A 262 14.28 46.38 -18.48
CA ALA A 262 15.31 47.42 -18.38
C ALA A 262 16.58 47.07 -19.20
N ARG A 263 17.01 45.80 -19.12
CA ARG A 263 18.17 45.33 -19.85
C ARG A 263 18.02 45.42 -21.38
N PHE A 264 16.92 44.95 -21.90
CA PHE A 264 16.68 44.93 -23.36
C PHE A 264 16.27 46.31 -23.91
N SER A 265 15.70 47.22 -23.07
CA SER A 265 15.49 48.59 -23.50
C SER A 265 16.81 49.36 -23.70
N SER A 266 17.80 49.11 -22.84
CA SER A 266 19.12 49.73 -22.99
C SER A 266 19.97 49.21 -24.18
N GLU A 267 19.69 47.94 -24.62
CA GLU A 267 20.34 47.36 -25.80
C GLU A 267 19.65 47.79 -27.11
N ALA A 268 18.40 48.25 -27.08
CA ALA A 268 17.68 48.77 -28.26
C ALA A 268 18.04 50.24 -28.60
N ASP A 269 18.60 50.98 -27.64
CA ASP A 269 19.04 52.39 -27.82
C ASP A 269 20.53 52.50 -28.16
N ALA A 270 21.27 51.39 -28.29
CA ALA A 270 22.69 51.31 -28.66
C ALA A 270 22.85 50.75 -30.07
#